data_c5514a60f70373cf91b392a50f85cb72
#
_entry.id   c5514a60f70373cf91b392a50f85cb72
#
_cell.length_a   1.000
_cell.length_b   1.000
_cell.length_c   1.000
_cell.angle_alpha   90.00
_cell.angle_beta   90.00
_cell.angle_gamma   90.00
#
_symmetry.space_group_name_H-M   'P 1'
#
loop_
_entity.id
_entity.type
_entity.pdbx_description
1 polymer ?
#
loop_
_entity_poly.entity_id
_entity_poly.type
_entity_poly.pdbx_seq_one_letter_code
_entity_poly.pdbx_strand_id
1 'polypeptide(L)'
;MKIKRFIAAAAACAMICAAFAGCGSQKAEDVSTSAAKEDTAAKDAEILVVSFGTSYNDSRDITIGAIENAIQEAYPDYQVKRAFTSQIIIDKLKERDGLEIDNVTEALDRAVNDGVKTLVVQPTHLMNGYEYTDLVDELDTYKDKFDKIAIGDPLLTSDEDFKAVAKAIT
;
A
#
# COMPACT_ATOMS: atom_id res chain seq x y z
N MET A 1 1.55 -21.90 10.83
CA MET A 1 0.11 -21.92 11.18
C MET A 1 -0.64 -21.38 9.97
N LYS A 2 -1.41 -22.22 9.27
CA LYS A 2 -2.06 -21.85 8.00
C LYS A 2 -3.21 -20.88 8.26
N ILE A 3 -3.08 -19.64 7.80
CA ILE A 3 -4.15 -18.64 7.86
C ILE A 3 -5.08 -18.89 6.68
N LYS A 4 -6.31 -19.31 7.01
CA LYS A 4 -7.38 -19.57 6.05
C LYS A 4 -7.91 -18.26 5.48
N ARG A 5 -8.08 -18.25 4.15
CA ARG A 5 -8.76 -17.21 3.38
C ARG A 5 -10.15 -16.96 3.98
N PHE A 6 -10.43 -15.73 4.42
CA PHE A 6 -11.79 -15.28 4.68
C PHE A 6 -12.25 -14.40 3.53
N ILE A 7 -13.01 -15.04 2.63
CA ILE A 7 -13.93 -14.33 1.74
C ILE A 7 -15.22 -14.21 2.57
N ALA A 8 -15.62 -13.01 2.94
CA ALA A 8 -16.93 -12.76 3.52
C ALA A 8 -17.72 -11.78 2.67
N ALA A 9 -18.86 -12.26 2.27
CA ALA A 9 -19.86 -11.69 1.39
C ALA A 9 -20.39 -10.33 1.86
N ALA A 10 -20.67 -9.49 0.88
CA ALA A 10 -21.50 -8.30 0.99
C ALA A 10 -22.94 -8.69 1.31
N ALA A 11 -23.54 -8.02 2.26
CA ALA A 11 -24.97 -7.98 2.47
C ALA A 11 -25.46 -6.54 2.42
N ALA A 12 -26.33 -6.32 1.47
CA ALA A 12 -27.05 -5.08 1.19
C ALA A 12 -27.92 -4.66 2.37
N CYS A 13 -28.02 -3.36 2.62
CA CYS A 13 -29.17 -2.77 3.27
C CYS A 13 -29.67 -1.55 2.50
N ALA A 14 -30.95 -1.64 2.16
CA ALA A 14 -31.70 -0.75 1.31
C ALA A 14 -32.20 0.51 2.01
N MET A 15 -32.27 1.58 1.23
CA MET A 15 -33.26 2.67 1.15
C MET A 15 -34.03 3.11 2.39
N ILE A 16 -33.95 4.40 2.67
CA ILE A 16 -35.12 5.22 3.01
C ILE A 16 -35.02 6.55 2.29
N CYS A 17 -35.92 6.75 1.32
CA CYS A 17 -36.26 8.05 0.72
C CYS A 17 -37.14 8.83 1.70
N ALA A 18 -36.77 10.06 1.97
CA ALA A 18 -37.75 11.06 2.45
C ALA A 18 -37.56 12.35 1.63
N ALA A 19 -38.55 12.64 0.82
CA ALA A 19 -38.69 13.85 0.07
C ALA A 19 -39.11 15.00 0.99
N PHE A 20 -38.40 16.14 0.89
CA PHE A 20 -39.00 17.45 1.22
C PHE A 20 -38.74 18.42 0.08
N ALA A 21 -39.81 18.79 -0.55
CA ALA A 21 -39.88 19.89 -1.49
C ALA A 21 -39.89 21.23 -0.71
N GLY A 22 -39.02 22.15 -1.07
CA GLY A 22 -38.98 23.50 -0.59
C GLY A 22 -38.37 24.41 -1.65
N CYS A 23 -39.21 25.15 -2.37
CA CYS A 23 -38.85 26.17 -3.35
C CYS A 23 -38.25 27.39 -2.68
N GLY A 24 -37.10 27.89 -3.20
CA GLY A 24 -36.57 29.19 -2.79
C GLY A 24 -35.37 29.56 -3.66
N SER A 25 -35.62 30.45 -4.63
CA SER A 25 -34.59 31.08 -5.47
C SER A 25 -33.66 31.94 -4.65
N GLN A 26 -32.32 31.79 -4.82
CA GLN A 26 -31.37 32.90 -4.87
C GLN A 26 -29.97 32.47 -5.31
N LYS A 27 -29.54 33.05 -6.42
CA LYS A 27 -28.26 33.64 -6.79
C LYS A 27 -26.96 32.79 -6.61
N ALA A 28 -26.35 32.51 -7.74
CA ALA A 28 -25.00 31.95 -7.89
C ALA A 28 -23.93 32.81 -7.19
N GLU A 29 -23.13 32.20 -6.35
CA GLU A 29 -21.76 32.62 -6.09
C GLU A 29 -20.87 31.42 -6.24
N ASP A 30 -19.93 31.53 -7.20
CA ASP A 30 -18.85 30.64 -7.47
C ASP A 30 -17.95 30.52 -6.23
N VAL A 31 -18.05 29.42 -5.51
CA VAL A 31 -17.02 29.01 -4.57
C VAL A 31 -16.45 27.69 -5.06
N SER A 32 -15.37 27.80 -5.81
CA SER A 32 -14.47 26.69 -6.09
C SER A 32 -13.94 26.15 -4.75
N THR A 33 -14.68 25.25 -4.14
CA THR A 33 -14.17 24.46 -3.02
C THR A 33 -13.51 23.23 -3.62
N SER A 34 -12.20 23.33 -3.79
CA SER A 34 -11.33 22.15 -3.88
C SER A 34 -11.60 21.33 -2.61
N ALA A 35 -12.47 20.34 -2.73
CA ALA A 35 -12.63 19.35 -1.68
C ALA A 35 -11.31 18.56 -1.63
N ALA A 36 -10.47 18.92 -0.66
CA ALA A 36 -9.45 18.00 -0.18
C ALA A 36 -10.18 16.72 0.19
N LYS A 37 -9.86 15.61 -0.48
CA LYS A 37 -10.22 14.29 0.01
C LYS A 37 -9.67 14.22 1.43
N GLU A 38 -10.54 14.25 2.44
CA GLU A 38 -10.15 13.90 3.79
C GLU A 38 -9.55 12.50 3.72
N ASP A 39 -8.32 12.38 4.20
CA ASP A 39 -7.59 11.13 4.34
C ASP A 39 -8.34 10.28 5.40
N THR A 40 -9.25 9.42 4.93
CA THR A 40 -10.10 8.59 5.78
C THR A 40 -9.39 7.29 6.20
N ALA A 41 -8.14 7.09 5.75
CA ALA A 41 -7.34 5.94 6.15
C ALA A 41 -7.12 5.93 7.67
N ALA A 42 -7.27 4.77 8.29
CA ALA A 42 -6.98 4.60 9.71
C ALA A 42 -5.49 4.86 9.95
N LYS A 43 -5.17 5.83 10.80
CA LYS A 43 -3.78 6.24 11.09
C LYS A 43 -2.95 5.13 11.75
N ASP A 44 -3.61 4.10 12.28
CA ASP A 44 -3.02 2.97 12.99
C ASP A 44 -2.89 1.70 12.12
N ALA A 45 -3.22 1.78 10.83
CA ALA A 45 -3.12 0.67 9.88
C ALA A 45 -2.36 1.09 8.61
N GLU A 46 -1.27 0.40 8.29
CA GLU A 46 -0.39 0.70 7.16
C GLU A 46 -0.14 -0.54 6.31
N ILE A 47 -0.09 -0.37 4.98
CA ILE A 47 0.48 -1.33 4.05
C ILE A 47 1.80 -0.77 3.54
N LEU A 48 2.89 -1.41 3.90
CA LEU A 48 4.24 -1.07 3.42
C LEU A 48 4.56 -1.90 2.18
N VAL A 49 4.61 -1.25 1.02
CA VAL A 49 5.01 -1.87 -0.24
C VAL A 49 6.52 -1.82 -0.36
N VAL A 50 7.15 -3.00 -0.35
CA VAL A 50 8.62 -3.13 -0.40
C VAL A 50 9.05 -3.62 -1.76
N SER A 51 9.85 -2.80 -2.45
CA SER A 51 10.40 -3.08 -3.79
C SER A 51 11.92 -3.00 -3.77
N PHE A 52 12.58 -3.67 -4.72
CA PHE A 52 14.02 -3.41 -4.96
C PHE A 52 14.26 -1.93 -5.28
N GLY A 53 13.34 -1.34 -6.01
CA GLY A 53 13.42 0.05 -6.46
C GLY A 53 13.96 0.19 -7.87
N THR A 54 13.80 1.39 -8.42
CA THR A 54 14.39 1.79 -9.69
C THR A 54 14.71 3.28 -9.67
N SER A 55 15.85 3.64 -10.28
CA SER A 55 16.26 5.03 -10.43
C SER A 55 15.69 5.71 -11.69
N TYR A 56 14.93 5.01 -12.50
CA TYR A 56 14.25 5.54 -13.68
C TYR A 56 12.87 6.05 -13.29
N ASN A 57 12.66 7.37 -13.31
CA ASN A 57 11.43 8.00 -12.80
C ASN A 57 10.19 7.51 -13.54
N ASP A 58 10.19 7.55 -14.88
CA ASP A 58 9.06 7.10 -15.69
C ASP A 58 8.73 5.63 -15.41
N SER A 59 9.75 4.75 -15.33
CA SER A 59 9.55 3.34 -15.03
C SER A 59 8.99 3.14 -13.62
N ARG A 60 9.50 3.89 -12.63
CA ARG A 60 9.01 3.80 -11.25
C ARG A 60 7.52 4.09 -11.16
N ASP A 61 7.08 5.16 -11.84
CA ASP A 61 5.69 5.61 -11.74
C ASP A 61 4.71 4.64 -12.41
N ILE A 62 5.08 4.09 -13.59
CA ILE A 62 4.22 3.17 -14.34
C ILE A 62 4.29 1.71 -13.87
N THR A 63 5.25 1.34 -13.01
CA THR A 63 5.41 -0.02 -12.47
C THR A 63 5.13 -0.05 -10.97
N ILE A 64 6.07 0.39 -10.15
CA ILE A 64 5.95 0.39 -8.68
C ILE A 64 4.76 1.25 -8.25
N GLY A 65 4.64 2.47 -8.78
CA GLY A 65 3.53 3.37 -8.49
C GLY A 65 2.17 2.79 -8.88
N ALA A 66 2.08 2.06 -10.00
CA ALA A 66 0.84 1.41 -10.40
C ALA A 66 0.41 0.30 -9.42
N ILE A 67 1.37 -0.48 -8.89
CA ILE A 67 1.12 -1.49 -7.86
C ILE A 67 0.61 -0.83 -6.58
N GLU A 68 1.29 0.22 -6.12
CA GLU A 68 0.92 0.96 -4.91
C GLU A 68 -0.48 1.58 -5.03
N ASN A 69 -0.80 2.18 -6.18
CA ASN A 69 -2.12 2.73 -6.45
C ASN A 69 -3.21 1.66 -6.46
N ALA A 70 -2.95 0.51 -7.07
CA ALA A 70 -3.89 -0.61 -7.08
C ALA A 70 -4.16 -1.16 -5.67
N ILE A 71 -3.12 -1.22 -4.82
CA ILE A 71 -3.25 -1.61 -3.41
C ILE A 71 -4.06 -0.55 -2.66
N GLN A 72 -3.78 0.74 -2.84
CA GLN A 72 -4.51 1.81 -2.17
C GLN A 72 -5.99 1.84 -2.57
N GLU A 73 -6.30 1.57 -3.83
CA GLU A 73 -7.68 1.46 -4.31
C GLU A 73 -8.41 0.25 -3.72
N ALA A 74 -7.72 -0.88 -3.58
CA ALA A 74 -8.28 -2.10 -3.01
C ALA A 74 -8.45 -2.03 -1.47
N TYR A 75 -7.62 -1.25 -0.79
CA TYR A 75 -7.59 -1.12 0.66
C TYR A 75 -7.62 0.34 1.11
N PRO A 76 -8.72 1.07 0.89
CA PRO A 76 -8.80 2.50 1.15
C PRO A 76 -8.69 2.87 2.63
N ASP A 77 -8.93 1.92 3.54
CA ASP A 77 -8.83 2.10 4.99
C ASP A 77 -7.38 2.02 5.51
N TYR A 78 -6.42 1.65 4.66
CA TYR A 78 -5.01 1.57 5.00
C TYR A 78 -4.23 2.73 4.38
N GLN A 79 -3.19 3.19 5.07
CA GLN A 79 -2.18 4.05 4.45
C GLN A 79 -1.20 3.17 3.67
N VAL A 80 -1.02 3.46 2.38
CA VAL A 80 -0.01 2.76 1.57
C VAL A 80 1.27 3.57 1.56
N LYS A 81 2.37 2.95 1.99
CA LYS A 81 3.71 3.54 2.06
C LYS A 81 4.69 2.71 1.25
N ARG A 82 5.78 3.34 0.85
CA ARG A 82 6.84 2.76 0.04
C ARG A 82 8.12 2.56 0.84
N ALA A 83 8.82 1.45 0.58
CA ALA A 83 10.22 1.29 0.93
C ALA A 83 10.98 0.60 -0.21
N PHE A 84 12.29 0.87 -0.31
CA PHE A 84 13.18 0.18 -1.23
C PHE A 84 14.23 -0.63 -0.48
N THR A 85 14.63 -1.78 -1.05
CA THR A 85 15.70 -2.60 -0.50
C THR A 85 17.08 -2.16 -1.01
N SER A 86 17.17 -1.52 -2.18
CA SER A 86 18.44 -1.11 -2.78
C SER A 86 18.89 0.27 -2.32
N GLN A 87 19.85 0.31 -1.38
CA GLN A 87 20.44 1.57 -0.90
C GLN A 87 21.07 2.39 -2.03
N ILE A 88 21.69 1.74 -3.01
CA ILE A 88 22.30 2.43 -4.19
C ILE A 88 21.24 3.21 -4.97
N ILE A 89 20.02 2.66 -5.10
CA ILE A 89 18.93 3.35 -5.79
C ILE A 89 18.42 4.50 -4.95
N ILE A 90 18.24 4.30 -3.66
CA ILE A 90 17.81 5.34 -2.70
C ILE A 90 18.78 6.52 -2.75
N ASP A 91 20.07 6.27 -2.58
CA ASP A 91 21.10 7.30 -2.61
C ASP A 91 21.11 8.07 -3.94
N LYS A 92 20.99 7.36 -5.05
CA LYS A 92 20.95 7.97 -6.39
C LYS A 92 19.73 8.86 -6.59
N LEU A 93 18.56 8.45 -6.10
CA LEU A 93 17.34 9.26 -6.19
C LEU A 93 17.44 10.50 -5.32
N LYS A 94 18.01 10.36 -4.12
CA LYS A 94 18.23 11.48 -3.22
C LYS A 94 19.23 12.49 -3.80
N GLU A 95 20.36 12.01 -4.33
CA GLU A 95 21.41 12.88 -4.90
C GLU A 95 20.94 13.60 -6.17
N ARG A 96 20.29 12.87 -7.09
CA ARG A 96 19.90 13.40 -8.40
C ARG A 96 18.62 14.24 -8.37
N ASP A 97 17.60 13.75 -7.61
CA ASP A 97 16.23 14.27 -7.69
C ASP A 97 15.78 14.93 -6.38
N GLY A 98 16.57 14.83 -5.30
CA GLY A 98 16.17 15.26 -3.97
C GLY A 98 15.01 14.42 -3.39
N LEU A 99 14.78 13.21 -3.93
CA LEU A 99 13.70 12.33 -3.54
C LEU A 99 14.15 11.44 -2.39
N GLU A 100 13.49 11.60 -1.25
CA GLU A 100 13.74 10.76 -0.07
C GLU A 100 12.80 9.56 -0.10
N ILE A 101 13.39 8.35 -0.09
CA ILE A 101 12.68 7.08 -0.01
C ILE A 101 13.32 6.29 1.10
N ASP A 102 12.49 5.80 2.03
CA ASP A 102 12.96 4.98 3.13
C ASP A 102 13.53 3.64 2.63
N ASN A 103 14.60 3.16 3.25
CA ASN A 103 14.91 1.75 3.21
C ASN A 103 13.97 0.98 4.17
N VAL A 104 14.11 -0.34 4.26
CA VAL A 104 13.19 -1.17 5.06
C VAL A 104 13.25 -0.80 6.54
N THR A 105 14.45 -0.67 7.12
CA THR A 105 14.65 -0.28 8.53
C THR A 105 14.04 1.10 8.80
N GLU A 106 14.32 2.08 7.96
CA GLU A 106 13.80 3.44 8.11
C GLU A 106 12.27 3.48 8.03
N ALA A 107 11.66 2.69 7.12
CA ALA A 107 10.22 2.60 6.99
C ALA A 107 9.57 1.94 8.20
N LEU A 108 10.17 0.88 8.75
CA LEU A 108 9.70 0.20 9.95
C LEU A 108 9.81 1.10 11.19
N ASP A 109 10.93 1.79 11.35
CA ASP A 109 11.13 2.75 12.44
C ASP A 109 10.13 3.91 12.35
N ARG A 110 9.88 4.42 11.15
CA ARG A 110 8.85 5.45 10.91
C ARG A 110 7.47 4.93 11.31
N ALA A 111 7.09 3.73 10.87
CA ALA A 111 5.79 3.15 11.20
C ALA A 111 5.60 2.99 12.73
N VAL A 112 6.64 2.57 13.43
CA VAL A 112 6.62 2.49 14.92
C VAL A 112 6.46 3.89 15.53
N ASN A 113 7.22 4.88 15.06
CA ASN A 113 7.16 6.25 15.56
C ASN A 113 5.81 6.94 15.27
N ASP A 114 5.18 6.61 14.15
CA ASP A 114 3.86 7.11 13.75
C ASP A 114 2.72 6.43 14.53
N GLY A 115 3.03 5.41 15.34
CA GLY A 115 2.06 4.70 16.18
C GLY A 115 1.20 3.70 15.39
N VAL A 116 1.70 3.21 14.26
CA VAL A 116 1.05 2.14 13.49
C VAL A 116 0.92 0.91 14.37
N LYS A 117 -0.28 0.33 14.44
CA LYS A 117 -0.58 -0.87 15.22
C LYS A 117 -0.69 -2.11 14.34
N THR A 118 -1.23 -1.94 13.14
CA THR A 118 -1.38 -3.03 12.17
C THR A 118 -0.53 -2.72 10.96
N LEU A 119 0.54 -3.48 10.76
CA LEU A 119 1.42 -3.37 9.61
C LEU A 119 1.28 -4.59 8.72
N VAL A 120 0.98 -4.36 7.45
CA VAL A 120 1.02 -5.38 6.39
C VAL A 120 2.15 -5.02 5.44
N VAL A 121 3.12 -5.90 5.30
CA VAL A 121 4.23 -5.71 4.36
C VAL A 121 3.94 -6.49 3.08
N GLN A 122 3.87 -5.78 1.95
CA GLN A 122 3.66 -6.38 0.64
C GLN A 122 4.94 -6.26 -0.19
N PRO A 123 5.71 -7.35 -0.32
CA PRO A 123 6.85 -7.36 -1.21
C PRO A 123 6.39 -7.37 -2.67
N THR A 124 7.14 -6.69 -3.54
CA THR A 124 6.97 -6.78 -5.01
C THR A 124 7.97 -7.74 -5.64
N HIS A 125 8.64 -8.53 -4.83
CA HIS A 125 9.63 -9.53 -5.27
C HIS A 125 8.95 -10.59 -6.13
N LEU A 126 9.69 -11.07 -7.14
CA LEU A 126 9.16 -12.04 -8.08
C LEU A 126 9.04 -13.43 -7.46
N MET A 127 9.99 -13.83 -6.62
CA MET A 127 10.08 -15.16 -6.03
C MET A 127 10.79 -15.13 -4.67
N ASN A 128 10.76 -16.25 -3.95
CA ASN A 128 11.53 -16.46 -2.72
C ASN A 128 13.02 -16.50 -3.04
N GLY A 129 13.69 -15.37 -2.92
CA GLY A 129 15.13 -15.21 -3.05
C GLY A 129 15.74 -14.62 -1.78
N TYR A 130 17.04 -14.32 -1.82
CA TYR A 130 17.76 -13.75 -0.67
C TYR A 130 17.12 -12.46 -0.17
N GLU A 131 16.73 -11.55 -1.07
CA GLU A 131 16.12 -10.28 -0.68
C GLU A 131 14.78 -10.45 0.06
N TYR A 132 13.97 -11.44 -0.32
CA TYR A 132 12.75 -11.75 0.41
C TYR A 132 13.07 -12.38 1.76
N THR A 133 14.06 -13.24 1.84
CA THR A 133 14.50 -13.86 3.11
C THR A 133 15.04 -12.79 4.06
N ASP A 134 15.90 -11.89 3.57
CA ASP A 134 16.44 -10.77 4.35
C ASP A 134 15.32 -9.86 4.87
N LEU A 135 14.31 -9.59 4.04
CA LEU A 135 13.13 -8.82 4.46
C LEU A 135 12.34 -9.54 5.57
N VAL A 136 12.14 -10.86 5.47
CA VAL A 136 11.45 -11.65 6.51
C VAL A 136 12.24 -11.62 7.81
N ASP A 137 13.56 -11.81 7.75
CA ASP A 137 14.43 -11.80 8.92
C ASP A 137 14.45 -10.42 9.60
N GLU A 138 14.42 -9.33 8.82
CA GLU A 138 14.33 -7.98 9.35
C GLU A 138 12.99 -7.74 10.04
N LEU A 139 11.86 -8.14 9.41
CA LEU A 139 10.52 -8.01 10.01
C LEU A 139 10.40 -8.79 11.32
N ASP A 140 11.05 -9.93 11.44
CA ASP A 140 11.06 -10.72 12.67
C ASP A 140 11.63 -9.94 13.87
N THR A 141 12.53 -8.99 13.63
CA THR A 141 13.08 -8.12 14.68
C THR A 141 12.09 -7.07 15.17
N TYR A 142 11.03 -6.78 14.39
CA TYR A 142 10.01 -5.79 14.69
C TYR A 142 8.67 -6.38 15.15
N LYS A 143 8.52 -7.71 15.20
CA LYS A 143 7.24 -8.37 15.50
C LYS A 143 6.58 -7.95 16.81
N ASP A 144 7.37 -7.58 17.80
CA ASP A 144 6.88 -7.14 19.12
C ASP A 144 6.61 -5.62 19.18
N LYS A 145 6.84 -4.88 18.08
CA LYS A 145 6.61 -3.43 17.99
C LYS A 145 5.21 -3.07 17.50
N PHE A 146 4.50 -4.04 16.90
CA PHE A 146 3.17 -3.85 16.34
C PHE A 146 2.18 -4.80 17.01
N ASP A 147 0.92 -4.39 17.12
CA ASP A 147 -0.15 -5.29 17.59
C ASP A 147 -0.38 -6.45 16.60
N LYS A 148 -0.20 -6.13 15.30
CA LYS A 148 -0.22 -7.10 14.20
C LYS A 148 0.81 -6.72 13.15
N ILE A 149 1.60 -7.71 12.74
CA ILE A 149 2.47 -7.63 11.58
C ILE A 149 2.25 -8.85 10.69
N ALA A 150 2.17 -8.64 9.39
CA ALA A 150 2.02 -9.70 8.40
C ALA A 150 2.84 -9.37 7.16
N ILE A 151 3.35 -10.40 6.49
CA ILE A 151 4.03 -10.26 5.20
C ILE A 151 3.30 -11.07 4.14
N GLY A 152 3.13 -10.48 2.96
CA GLY A 152 2.62 -11.16 1.78
C GLY A 152 3.70 -12.05 1.13
N ASP A 153 3.25 -13.02 0.35
CA ASP A 153 4.14 -13.85 -0.45
C ASP A 153 4.64 -13.06 -1.69
N PRO A 154 5.81 -13.42 -2.23
CA PRO A 154 6.24 -12.98 -3.56
C PRO A 154 5.26 -13.40 -4.66
N LEU A 155 5.40 -12.81 -5.85
CA LEU A 155 4.46 -13.00 -6.95
C LEU A 155 4.34 -14.45 -7.43
N LEU A 156 5.44 -15.21 -7.45
CA LEU A 156 5.53 -16.57 -7.99
C LEU A 156 5.92 -17.56 -6.88
N THR A 157 4.95 -18.09 -6.16
CA THR A 157 5.16 -19.04 -5.06
C THR A 157 4.45 -20.38 -5.26
N SER A 158 3.44 -20.42 -6.12
CA SER A 158 2.63 -21.61 -6.38
C SER A 158 2.44 -21.84 -7.89
N ASP A 159 2.06 -23.05 -8.28
CA ASP A 159 1.69 -23.36 -9.67
C ASP A 159 0.53 -22.52 -10.17
N GLU A 160 -0.38 -22.14 -9.27
CA GLU A 160 -1.50 -21.25 -9.56
C GLU A 160 -1.03 -19.84 -9.88
N ASP A 161 -0.04 -19.32 -9.16
CA ASP A 161 0.54 -17.99 -9.41
C ASP A 161 1.23 -17.95 -10.78
N PHE A 162 2.02 -18.98 -11.12
CA PHE A 162 2.64 -19.09 -12.44
C PHE A 162 1.61 -19.08 -13.57
N LYS A 163 0.49 -19.80 -13.41
CA LYS A 163 -0.59 -19.81 -14.40
C LYS A 163 -1.31 -18.47 -14.49
N ALA A 164 -1.55 -17.82 -13.34
CA ALA A 164 -2.22 -16.52 -13.29
C ALA A 164 -1.37 -15.44 -13.96
N VAL A 165 -0.07 -15.41 -13.67
CA VAL A 165 0.87 -14.46 -14.30
C VAL A 165 0.99 -14.73 -15.79
N ALA A 166 1.17 -15.99 -16.21
CA ALA A 166 1.22 -16.35 -17.64
C ALA A 166 -0.02 -15.89 -18.39
N LYS A 167 -1.20 -16.03 -17.79
CA LYS A 167 -2.46 -15.55 -18.38
C LYS A 167 -2.55 -14.02 -18.42
N ALA A 168 -1.96 -13.32 -17.47
CA ALA A 168 -2.01 -11.86 -17.42
C ALA A 168 -1.13 -11.17 -18.48
N ILE A 169 -0.09 -11.88 -18.97
CA ILE A 169 0.88 -11.35 -19.95
C ILE A 169 0.65 -11.85 -21.38
N THR A 170 -0.32 -12.73 -21.61
CA THR A 170 -0.72 -13.27 -22.95
C THR A 170 -2.09 -12.77 -23.35
#